data_d053842eb66cb49ec5cc7f6b9c710083
#
_entry.id   d053842eb66cb49ec5cc7f6b9c710083
#
_cell.length_a   1.000
_cell.length_b   1.000
_cell.length_c   1.000
_cell.angle_alpha   90.00
_cell.angle_beta   90.00
_cell.angle_gamma   90.00
#
_symmetry.space_group_name_H-M   'P 1'
#
loop_
_entity.id
_entity.type
_entity.pdbx_description
1 polymer ?
#
loop_
_entity_poly.entity_id
_entity_poly.type
_entity_poly.pdbx_seq_one_letter_code
_entity_poly.pdbx_strand_id
1 'polypeptide(L)'
;NRGKIMVPVLGANEFNNLSLTKNHVNGFFLAPDKGNGFAGMENEFGFEQALKYIDENGGLSHINHPGDWLKSNDNPDIVSDPESVKFFGDLILKYDSCLGTEVFNERNGTTGYDRILWDNLLMYTLPYGKNVIAFSNTDAHDHENIDTSFNIFMMEENDVDHIKETMQSGAFFCVTRNLRVTDIGPY
;
A
#
# COMPACT_ATOMS: atom_id res chain seq x y z
N ASN A 1 -27.79 2.06 11.52
CA ASN A 1 -27.20 1.34 10.38
C ASN A 1 -28.29 0.82 9.46
N ARG A 2 -28.62 1.55 8.41
CA ARG A 2 -29.70 1.24 7.46
C ARG A 2 -29.28 0.09 6.52
N GLY A 3 -29.16 -1.15 7.07
CA GLY A 3 -28.82 -2.33 6.28
C GLY A 3 -27.37 -2.38 5.78
N LYS A 4 -26.47 -1.53 6.30
CA LYS A 4 -25.04 -1.59 5.98
C LYS A 4 -24.37 -2.62 6.87
N ILE A 5 -23.65 -3.54 6.27
CA ILE A 5 -22.89 -4.57 6.96
C ILE A 5 -21.42 -4.13 6.96
N MET A 6 -20.81 -4.09 8.15
CA MET A 6 -19.36 -3.98 8.29
C MET A 6 -18.76 -5.39 8.42
N VAL A 7 -17.80 -5.69 7.57
CA VAL A 7 -17.04 -6.94 7.64
C VAL A 7 -15.63 -6.59 8.12
N PRO A 8 -15.22 -7.05 9.31
CA PRO A 8 -13.86 -6.83 9.78
C PRO A 8 -12.90 -7.77 9.07
N VAL A 9 -11.82 -7.23 8.52
CA VAL A 9 -10.67 -8.00 8.06
C VAL A 9 -9.72 -8.16 9.26
N LEU A 10 -9.70 -9.36 9.82
CA LEU A 10 -8.82 -9.68 10.94
C LEU A 10 -7.39 -9.96 10.44
N GLY A 11 -6.41 -9.80 11.34
CA GLY A 11 -5.00 -10.03 11.00
C GLY A 11 -4.47 -8.98 10.03
N ALA A 12 -4.95 -7.74 10.15
CA ALA A 12 -4.43 -6.60 9.40
C ALA A 12 -3.60 -5.70 10.32
N ASN A 13 -2.47 -5.24 9.82
CA ASN A 13 -1.59 -4.30 10.54
C ASN A 13 -0.70 -3.54 9.56
N GLU A 14 -0.32 -2.33 9.94
CA GLU A 14 0.80 -1.63 9.32
C GLU A 14 2.11 -2.07 9.99
N PHE A 15 2.96 -2.70 9.21
CA PHE A 15 4.29 -3.12 9.62
C PHE A 15 5.26 -1.97 9.41
N ASN A 16 5.81 -1.47 10.50
CA ASN A 16 6.83 -0.43 10.49
C ASN A 16 7.94 -0.79 11.47
N ASN A 17 9.08 -0.14 11.39
CA ASN A 17 10.06 -0.25 12.45
C ASN A 17 9.86 0.85 13.49
N LEU A 18 10.34 0.59 14.72
CA LEU A 18 10.26 1.54 15.84
C LEU A 18 11.14 2.80 15.66
N SER A 19 11.95 2.86 14.62
CA SER A 19 12.96 3.91 14.44
C SER A 19 12.50 5.09 13.57
N LEU A 20 11.20 5.27 13.35
CA LEU A 20 10.64 6.38 12.55
C LEU A 20 11.11 6.39 11.08
N THR A 21 11.59 5.28 10.58
CA THR A 21 11.83 5.15 9.14
C THR A 21 10.50 4.91 8.45
N LYS A 22 10.23 5.63 7.38
CA LYS A 22 8.94 5.63 6.67
C LYS A 22 8.79 4.47 5.68
N ASN A 23 9.37 3.32 5.98
CA ASN A 23 9.31 2.11 5.18
C ASN A 23 8.20 1.18 5.69
N HIS A 24 6.97 1.62 5.56
CA HIS A 24 5.79 0.95 6.05
C HIS A 24 5.18 0.01 5.00
N VAL A 25 4.61 -1.11 5.48
CA VAL A 25 3.92 -2.10 4.66
C VAL A 25 2.63 -2.51 5.34
N ASN A 26 1.51 -2.41 4.66
CA ASN A 26 0.27 -2.99 5.15
C ASN A 26 0.23 -4.50 4.87
N GLY A 27 -0.04 -5.28 5.92
CA GLY A 27 -0.32 -6.70 5.85
C GLY A 27 -1.78 -6.99 6.17
N PHE A 28 -2.36 -7.98 5.48
CA PHE A 28 -3.77 -8.36 5.62
C PHE A 28 -3.93 -9.88 5.66
N PHE A 29 -5.00 -10.35 6.28
CA PHE A 29 -5.39 -11.77 6.33
C PHE A 29 -4.37 -12.68 7.02
N LEU A 30 -3.56 -12.13 7.91
CA LEU A 30 -2.68 -12.91 8.74
C LEU A 30 -3.46 -13.60 9.87
N ALA A 31 -2.94 -14.69 10.40
CA ALA A 31 -3.48 -15.28 11.62
C ALA A 31 -3.45 -14.24 12.76
N PRO A 32 -4.40 -14.26 13.71
CA PRO A 32 -4.50 -13.24 14.76
C PRO A 32 -3.24 -13.06 15.61
N ASP A 33 -2.46 -14.13 15.80
CA ASP A 33 -1.16 -14.11 16.49
C ASP A 33 -0.01 -13.58 15.63
N LYS A 34 -0.21 -13.45 14.32
CA LYS A 34 0.77 -12.96 13.33
C LYS A 34 0.52 -11.52 12.89
N GLY A 35 -0.68 -11.01 13.11
CA GLY A 35 -1.01 -9.61 12.81
C GLY A 35 -0.34 -8.57 13.72
N ASN A 36 0.22 -8.99 14.85
CA ASN A 36 0.92 -8.11 15.79
C ASN A 36 2.40 -7.90 15.45
N GLY A 37 2.74 -7.69 14.24
CA GLY A 37 4.02 -7.57 13.56
C GLY A 37 5.32 -7.19 14.29
N PHE A 38 5.25 -6.93 15.60
CA PHE A 38 6.39 -6.47 16.41
C PHE A 38 6.97 -7.50 17.36
N ALA A 39 6.31 -8.63 17.59
CA ALA A 39 6.81 -9.63 18.49
C ALA A 39 8.04 -10.34 17.89
N GLY A 40 9.23 -9.87 18.22
CA GLY A 40 10.50 -10.46 17.82
C GLY A 40 11.20 -9.81 16.62
N MET A 41 10.74 -8.67 16.17
CA MET A 41 11.36 -7.93 15.07
C MET A 41 12.25 -6.82 15.63
N GLU A 42 13.48 -7.16 15.91
CA GLU A 42 14.47 -6.21 16.40
C GLU A 42 15.07 -5.37 15.26
N ASN A 43 14.96 -4.08 15.41
CA ASN A 43 15.86 -2.99 15.00
C ASN A 43 16.08 -2.62 13.53
N GLU A 44 15.76 -3.40 12.50
CA GLU A 44 15.98 -2.99 11.10
C GLU A 44 14.88 -3.51 10.17
N PHE A 45 13.62 -3.15 10.47
CA PHE A 45 12.51 -3.56 9.64
C PHE A 45 12.45 -2.70 8.38
N GLY A 46 13.08 -3.18 7.33
CA GLY A 46 12.91 -2.61 6.01
C GLY A 46 11.68 -3.16 5.30
N PHE A 47 11.33 -2.59 4.15
CA PHE A 47 10.25 -3.09 3.30
C PHE A 47 10.37 -4.61 3.07
N GLU A 48 11.57 -5.10 2.79
CA GLU A 48 11.80 -6.50 2.46
C GLU A 48 11.48 -7.45 3.61
N GLN A 49 11.87 -7.11 4.84
CA GLN A 49 11.57 -7.97 6.00
C GLN A 49 10.06 -8.03 6.26
N ALA A 50 9.34 -6.90 6.12
CA ALA A 50 7.90 -6.86 6.28
C ALA A 50 7.20 -7.72 5.22
N LEU A 51 7.56 -7.54 3.95
CA LEU A 51 7.01 -8.30 2.83
C LEU A 51 7.27 -9.80 3.00
N LYS A 52 8.51 -10.17 3.34
CA LYS A 52 8.89 -11.56 3.60
C LYS A 52 8.07 -12.17 4.74
N TYR A 53 7.94 -11.45 5.86
CA TYR A 53 7.16 -11.94 7.00
C TYR A 53 5.71 -12.18 6.63
N ILE A 54 5.08 -11.25 5.92
CA ILE A 54 3.68 -11.35 5.50
C ILE A 54 3.52 -12.52 4.53
N ASP A 55 4.42 -12.67 3.56
CA ASP A 55 4.43 -13.74 2.58
C ASP A 55 4.55 -15.12 3.24
N GLU A 56 5.53 -15.32 4.12
CA GLU A 56 5.76 -16.56 4.87
C GLU A 56 4.59 -16.94 5.80
N ASN A 57 3.74 -15.98 6.18
CA ASN A 57 2.56 -16.22 7.03
C ASN A 57 1.24 -16.19 6.23
N GLY A 58 1.28 -16.27 4.89
CA GLY A 58 0.12 -16.45 4.00
C GLY A 58 -0.79 -15.22 3.90
N GLY A 59 -0.28 -14.04 4.28
CA GLY A 59 -0.97 -12.76 4.16
C GLY A 59 -0.91 -12.18 2.75
N LEU A 60 -1.56 -11.03 2.57
CA LEU A 60 -1.40 -10.15 1.43
C LEU A 60 -0.83 -8.82 1.89
N SER A 61 -0.13 -8.10 1.03
CA SER A 61 0.50 -6.84 1.39
C SER A 61 0.49 -5.81 0.27
N HIS A 62 0.69 -4.57 0.65
CA HIS A 62 1.12 -3.49 -0.25
C HIS A 62 2.09 -2.54 0.46
N ILE A 63 2.92 -1.86 -0.33
CA ILE A 63 3.88 -0.87 0.16
C ILE A 63 3.15 0.45 0.41
N ASN A 64 3.34 1.05 1.60
CA ASN A 64 2.71 2.30 1.98
C ASN A 64 3.59 3.49 1.57
N HIS A 65 2.95 4.58 1.16
CA HIS A 65 3.52 5.92 0.92
C HIS A 65 5.02 5.93 0.53
N PRO A 66 5.43 5.22 -0.53
CA PRO A 66 6.85 5.08 -0.90
C PRO A 66 7.53 6.42 -1.19
N GLY A 67 6.78 7.41 -1.67
CA GLY A 67 7.29 8.75 -1.92
C GLY A 67 7.73 9.50 -0.67
N ASP A 68 7.12 9.22 0.48
CA ASP A 68 7.56 9.79 1.75
C ASP A 68 8.92 9.20 2.19
N TRP A 69 9.11 7.89 2.01
CA TRP A 69 10.41 7.24 2.25
C TRP A 69 11.49 7.75 1.29
N LEU A 70 11.16 7.92 0.01
CA LEU A 70 12.05 8.47 -1.01
C LEU A 70 12.32 9.97 -0.83
N LYS A 71 11.55 10.68 0.01
CA LYS A 71 11.55 12.15 0.12
C LYS A 71 11.26 12.82 -1.23
N SER A 72 10.26 12.31 -1.95
CA SER A 72 9.92 12.75 -3.29
C SER A 72 9.46 14.21 -3.38
N ASN A 73 8.99 14.79 -2.29
CA ASN A 73 8.68 16.23 -2.23
C ASN A 73 9.91 17.12 -2.34
N ASP A 74 11.05 16.67 -1.80
CA ASP A 74 12.31 17.40 -1.88
C ASP A 74 12.99 17.18 -3.23
N ASN A 75 12.78 15.99 -3.83
CA ASN A 75 13.32 15.59 -5.12
C ASN A 75 12.27 14.78 -5.92
N PRO A 76 11.40 15.43 -6.69
CA PRO A 76 10.36 14.75 -7.46
C PRO A 76 10.89 13.72 -8.47
N ASP A 77 12.07 13.93 -9.03
CA ASP A 77 12.65 13.05 -10.06
C ASP A 77 13.04 11.67 -9.48
N ILE A 78 13.16 11.55 -8.15
CA ILE A 78 13.55 10.30 -7.49
C ILE A 78 12.57 9.15 -7.75
N VAL A 79 11.28 9.44 -8.00
CA VAL A 79 10.26 8.42 -8.30
C VAL A 79 10.40 7.84 -9.73
N SER A 80 11.18 8.50 -10.58
CA SER A 80 11.52 8.03 -11.93
C SER A 80 13.00 7.61 -12.05
N ASP A 81 13.73 7.69 -10.96
CA ASP A 81 15.11 7.21 -10.93
C ASP A 81 15.14 5.68 -11.10
N PRO A 82 15.97 5.15 -12.04
CA PRO A 82 16.04 3.72 -12.31
C PRO A 82 16.33 2.84 -11.09
N GLU A 83 17.15 3.31 -10.14
CA GLU A 83 17.47 2.55 -8.92
C GLU A 83 16.27 2.50 -7.97
N SER A 84 15.52 3.60 -7.83
CA SER A 84 14.30 3.65 -7.04
C SER A 84 13.22 2.72 -7.62
N VAL A 85 13.00 2.79 -8.92
CA VAL A 85 12.04 1.93 -9.64
C VAL A 85 12.45 0.46 -9.54
N LYS A 86 13.73 0.17 -9.75
CA LYS A 86 14.27 -1.19 -9.61
C LYS A 86 14.11 -1.72 -8.18
N PHE A 87 14.42 -0.91 -7.16
CA PHE A 87 14.31 -1.31 -5.77
C PHE A 87 12.89 -1.80 -5.41
N PHE A 88 11.87 -0.99 -5.67
CA PHE A 88 10.49 -1.38 -5.38
C PHE A 88 9.98 -2.44 -6.35
N GLY A 89 10.35 -2.37 -7.62
CA GLY A 89 9.96 -3.36 -8.63
C GLY A 89 10.47 -4.77 -8.29
N ASP A 90 11.73 -4.89 -7.87
CA ASP A 90 12.31 -6.17 -7.46
C ASP A 90 11.59 -6.75 -6.23
N LEU A 91 11.21 -5.92 -5.25
CA LEU A 91 10.44 -6.35 -4.09
C LEU A 91 9.06 -6.90 -4.50
N ILE A 92 8.35 -6.20 -5.38
CA ILE A 92 7.04 -6.61 -5.89
C ILE A 92 7.14 -7.91 -6.71
N LEU A 93 8.19 -8.05 -7.52
CA LEU A 93 8.43 -9.27 -8.29
C LEU A 93 8.81 -10.45 -7.42
N LYS A 94 9.52 -10.21 -6.31
CA LYS A 94 10.04 -11.25 -5.42
C LYS A 94 8.97 -11.86 -4.53
N TYR A 95 8.01 -11.07 -4.06
CA TYR A 95 6.98 -11.50 -3.11
C TYR A 95 5.60 -11.49 -3.78
N ASP A 96 5.03 -12.67 -4.04
CA ASP A 96 3.72 -12.78 -4.69
C ASP A 96 2.59 -12.22 -3.84
N SER A 97 2.76 -12.22 -2.52
CA SER A 97 1.85 -11.59 -1.57
C SER A 97 1.84 -10.06 -1.64
N CYS A 98 2.88 -9.44 -2.21
CA CYS A 98 2.93 -8.01 -2.45
C CYS A 98 2.11 -7.66 -3.69
N LEU A 99 0.91 -7.11 -3.47
CA LEU A 99 -0.04 -6.79 -4.53
C LEU A 99 0.31 -5.49 -5.27
N GLY A 100 0.96 -4.55 -4.59
CA GLY A 100 1.27 -3.25 -5.18
C GLY A 100 1.68 -2.19 -4.16
N THR A 101 1.26 -0.95 -4.41
CA THR A 101 1.66 0.21 -3.60
C THR A 101 0.54 1.23 -3.45
N GLU A 102 0.63 2.07 -2.44
CA GLU A 102 -0.21 3.26 -2.34
C GLU A 102 0.09 4.25 -3.47
N VAL A 103 -0.97 4.86 -3.98
CA VAL A 103 -0.94 5.96 -4.95
C VAL A 103 -1.55 7.23 -4.37
N PHE A 104 -2.36 7.07 -3.32
CA PHE A 104 -2.91 8.16 -2.53
C PHE A 104 -2.80 7.80 -1.05
N ASN A 105 -2.21 8.70 -0.29
CA ASN A 105 -2.10 8.62 1.16
C ASN A 105 -2.36 10.00 1.74
N GLU A 106 -3.15 10.09 2.82
CA GLU A 106 -3.47 11.32 3.53
C GLU A 106 -3.91 12.54 2.68
N ARG A 107 -3.87 13.71 3.31
CA ARG A 107 -4.07 15.04 2.71
C ARG A 107 -2.77 15.79 2.45
N ASN A 108 -1.67 15.31 3.01
CA ASN A 108 -0.41 16.01 2.89
C ASN A 108 0.20 15.76 1.50
N GLY A 109 0.89 16.73 0.95
CA GLY A 109 1.52 16.60 -0.35
C GLY A 109 2.76 15.70 -0.38
N THR A 110 3.07 14.94 0.70
CA THR A 110 4.31 14.13 0.79
C THR A 110 4.31 12.92 -0.14
N THR A 111 3.13 12.52 -0.59
CA THR A 111 2.92 11.35 -1.47
C THR A 111 2.42 11.76 -2.87
N GLY A 112 2.54 13.02 -3.23
CA GLY A 112 2.01 13.57 -4.48
C GLY A 112 2.58 12.92 -5.74
N TYR A 113 3.77 12.33 -5.64
CA TYR A 113 4.49 11.69 -6.74
C TYR A 113 4.36 10.16 -6.77
N ASP A 114 3.67 9.53 -5.83
CA ASP A 114 3.53 8.07 -5.74
C ASP A 114 2.81 7.47 -6.95
N ARG A 115 1.92 8.23 -7.59
CA ARG A 115 1.27 7.81 -8.84
C ARG A 115 2.26 7.68 -10.00
N ILE A 116 3.27 8.55 -10.05
CA ILE A 116 4.33 8.49 -11.06
C ILE A 116 5.22 7.28 -10.80
N LEU A 117 5.56 7.03 -9.53
CA LEU A 117 6.29 5.82 -9.15
C LEU A 117 5.51 4.57 -9.53
N TRP A 118 4.21 4.52 -9.24
CA TRP A 118 3.33 3.39 -9.59
C TRP A 118 3.32 3.13 -11.10
N ASP A 119 3.22 4.18 -11.92
CA ASP A 119 3.26 4.06 -13.39
C ASP A 119 4.61 3.49 -13.88
N ASN A 120 5.72 3.97 -13.32
CA ASN A 120 7.05 3.45 -13.59
C ASN A 120 7.21 1.98 -13.12
N LEU A 121 6.62 1.61 -11.98
CA LEU A 121 6.62 0.24 -11.50
C LEU A 121 5.82 -0.70 -12.41
N LEU A 122 4.68 -0.25 -12.95
CA LEU A 122 3.94 -0.99 -13.97
C LEU A 122 4.81 -1.25 -15.20
N MET A 123 5.50 -0.22 -15.71
CA MET A 123 6.42 -0.37 -16.84
C MET A 123 7.56 -1.36 -16.54
N TYR A 124 8.03 -1.40 -15.30
CA TYR A 124 9.09 -2.30 -14.87
C TYR A 124 8.62 -3.75 -14.71
N THR A 125 7.45 -4.00 -14.11
CA THR A 125 7.01 -5.33 -13.69
C THR A 125 6.16 -6.06 -14.71
N LEU A 126 5.35 -5.36 -15.53
CA LEU A 126 4.46 -5.96 -16.52
C LEU A 126 5.21 -6.85 -17.55
N PRO A 127 6.43 -6.54 -18.01
CA PRO A 127 7.18 -7.45 -18.87
C PRO A 127 7.48 -8.81 -18.24
N TYR A 128 7.43 -8.91 -16.92
CA TYR A 128 7.58 -10.16 -16.16
C TYR A 128 6.24 -10.79 -15.76
N GLY A 129 5.12 -10.24 -16.26
CA GLY A 129 3.77 -10.75 -16.01
C GLY A 129 3.16 -10.36 -14.66
N LYS A 130 3.80 -9.45 -13.90
CA LYS A 130 3.31 -8.98 -12.59
C LYS A 130 2.65 -7.61 -12.72
N ASN A 131 1.37 -7.53 -12.40
CA ASN A 131 0.66 -6.26 -12.24
C ASN A 131 1.01 -5.61 -10.89
N VAL A 132 0.97 -4.28 -10.83
CA VAL A 132 1.10 -3.49 -9.61
C VAL A 132 -0.24 -2.85 -9.31
N ILE A 133 -0.92 -3.33 -8.29
CA ILE A 133 -2.24 -2.82 -7.89
C ILE A 133 -2.06 -1.50 -7.13
N ALA A 134 -2.84 -0.50 -7.51
CA ALA A 134 -2.88 0.79 -6.83
C ALA A 134 -3.79 0.73 -5.60
N PHE A 135 -3.35 1.32 -4.49
CA PHE A 135 -4.13 1.45 -3.25
C PHE A 135 -4.29 2.91 -2.86
N SER A 136 -5.40 3.22 -2.20
CA SER A 136 -5.70 4.54 -1.66
C SER A 136 -6.09 4.41 -0.20
N ASN A 137 -5.31 5.00 0.70
CA ASN A 137 -5.51 4.90 2.14
C ASN A 137 -5.45 6.26 2.82
N THR A 138 -6.04 6.35 3.99
CA THR A 138 -6.12 7.61 4.74
C THR A 138 -4.90 7.88 5.59
N ASP A 139 -4.22 6.84 6.05
CA ASP A 139 -3.20 6.90 7.11
C ASP A 139 -3.69 7.76 8.30
N ALA A 140 -4.95 7.54 8.68
CA ALA A 140 -5.66 8.42 9.60
C ALA A 140 -5.16 8.26 11.03
N HIS A 141 -4.60 9.33 11.58
CA HIS A 141 -4.18 9.45 12.97
C HIS A 141 -5.22 10.18 13.84
N ASP A 142 -6.28 10.68 13.24
CA ASP A 142 -7.43 11.33 13.89
C ASP A 142 -8.74 11.02 13.15
N HIS A 143 -9.88 11.39 13.76
CA HIS A 143 -11.19 11.06 13.15
C HIS A 143 -11.54 11.96 11.95
N GLU A 144 -10.89 13.09 11.76
CA GLU A 144 -11.19 14.02 10.68
C GLU A 144 -10.68 13.50 9.33
N ASN A 145 -9.74 12.56 9.38
CA ASN A 145 -9.06 12.01 8.22
C ASN A 145 -9.58 10.63 7.77
N ILE A 146 -10.49 9.98 8.52
CA ILE A 146 -10.93 8.59 8.27
C ILE A 146 -11.52 8.36 6.87
N ASP A 147 -12.09 9.39 6.23
CA ASP A 147 -12.78 9.22 4.95
C ASP A 147 -12.17 10.02 3.80
N THR A 148 -10.92 10.43 3.93
CA THR A 148 -10.25 11.26 2.93
C THR A 148 -9.81 10.48 1.70
N SER A 149 -9.41 9.25 1.87
CA SER A 149 -8.97 8.33 0.83
C SER A 149 -9.41 6.90 1.15
N PHE A 150 -9.86 6.16 0.16
CA PHE A 150 -10.37 4.79 0.34
C PHE A 150 -10.43 4.03 -0.98
N ASN A 151 -10.69 2.72 -0.91
CA ASN A 151 -10.87 1.87 -2.07
C ASN A 151 -12.34 1.42 -2.17
N ILE A 152 -12.92 1.44 -3.38
CA ILE A 152 -14.27 0.94 -3.65
C ILE A 152 -14.15 -0.41 -4.32
N PHE A 153 -14.44 -1.47 -3.60
CA PHE A 153 -14.35 -2.85 -4.06
C PHE A 153 -15.57 -3.23 -4.90
N MET A 154 -15.32 -3.84 -6.06
CA MET A 154 -16.33 -4.40 -6.96
C MET A 154 -16.45 -5.90 -6.68
N MET A 155 -17.34 -6.27 -5.78
CA MET A 155 -17.52 -7.65 -5.33
C MET A 155 -19.01 -8.01 -5.24
N GLU A 156 -19.32 -9.29 -5.38
CA GLU A 156 -20.71 -9.79 -5.40
C GLU A 156 -21.30 -9.84 -3.98
N GLU A 157 -20.50 -10.26 -3.00
CA GLU A 157 -20.90 -10.36 -1.59
C GLU A 157 -19.91 -9.59 -0.70
N ASN A 158 -20.42 -9.08 0.40
CA ASN A 158 -19.61 -8.34 1.38
C ASN A 158 -19.19 -9.28 2.52
N ASP A 159 -18.17 -10.08 2.26
CA ASP A 159 -17.53 -10.98 3.21
C ASP A 159 -16.00 -10.99 3.05
N VAL A 160 -15.31 -11.70 3.93
CA VAL A 160 -13.84 -11.70 3.99
C VAL A 160 -13.22 -12.36 2.76
N ASP A 161 -13.82 -13.41 2.23
CA ASP A 161 -13.28 -14.15 1.08
C ASP A 161 -13.35 -13.30 -0.19
N HIS A 162 -14.50 -12.67 -0.45
CA HIS A 162 -14.67 -11.75 -1.58
C HIS A 162 -13.81 -10.49 -1.45
N ILE A 163 -13.59 -9.98 -0.23
CA ILE A 163 -12.63 -8.89 -0.01
C ILE A 163 -11.22 -9.34 -0.43
N LYS A 164 -10.79 -10.53 -0.01
CA LYS A 164 -9.48 -11.08 -0.36
C LYS A 164 -9.30 -11.26 -1.86
N GLU A 165 -10.29 -11.89 -2.51
CA GLU A 165 -10.29 -12.08 -3.97
C GLU A 165 -10.26 -10.75 -4.74
N THR A 166 -11.05 -9.77 -4.29
CA THR A 166 -11.09 -8.44 -4.90
C THR A 166 -9.76 -7.72 -4.76
N MET A 167 -9.10 -7.82 -3.61
CA MET A 167 -7.75 -7.29 -3.42
C MET A 167 -6.75 -7.95 -4.36
N GLN A 168 -6.76 -9.28 -4.45
CA GLN A 168 -5.84 -10.03 -5.32
C GLN A 168 -6.05 -9.77 -6.81
N SER A 169 -7.29 -9.58 -7.24
CA SER A 169 -7.62 -9.29 -8.64
C SER A 169 -7.43 -7.83 -9.02
N GLY A 170 -7.38 -6.91 -8.04
CA GLY A 170 -7.39 -5.47 -8.30
C GLY A 170 -8.72 -4.94 -8.80
N ALA A 171 -9.83 -5.67 -8.59
CA ALA A 171 -11.17 -5.26 -9.03
C ALA A 171 -11.76 -4.16 -8.14
N PHE A 172 -11.09 -3.04 -8.01
CA PHE A 172 -11.53 -1.90 -7.22
C PHE A 172 -10.99 -0.57 -7.75
N PHE A 173 -11.56 0.52 -7.24
CA PHE A 173 -11.18 1.89 -7.58
C PHE A 173 -10.56 2.58 -6.38
N CYS A 174 -9.42 3.25 -6.60
CA CYS A 174 -8.83 4.19 -5.66
C CYS A 174 -9.59 5.50 -5.68
N VAL A 175 -9.94 6.03 -4.52
CA VAL A 175 -10.68 7.28 -4.37
C VAL A 175 -9.98 8.18 -3.38
N THR A 176 -9.83 9.45 -3.72
CA THR A 176 -9.47 10.50 -2.78
C THR A 176 -10.43 11.67 -2.89
N ARG A 177 -10.86 12.23 -1.76
CA ARG A 177 -11.80 13.35 -1.72
C ARG A 177 -11.14 14.72 -1.81
N ASN A 178 -9.84 14.79 -1.60
CA ASN A 178 -9.12 16.05 -1.41
C ASN A 178 -8.09 16.35 -2.47
N LEU A 179 -8.15 15.65 -3.60
CA LEU A 179 -7.25 15.95 -4.71
C LEU A 179 -7.52 17.36 -5.22
N ARG A 180 -6.60 18.29 -4.98
CA ARG A 180 -6.61 19.58 -5.67
C ARG A 180 -6.00 19.39 -7.06
N VAL A 181 -6.43 20.19 -8.03
CA VAL A 181 -5.87 20.15 -9.40
C VAL A 181 -4.35 20.37 -9.39
N THR A 182 -3.85 21.09 -8.39
CA THR A 182 -2.42 21.33 -8.16
C THR A 182 -1.66 20.08 -7.64
N ASP A 183 -2.39 19.09 -7.10
CA ASP A 183 -1.82 17.85 -6.56
C ASP A 183 -1.76 16.75 -7.63
N ILE A 184 -2.35 16.99 -8.79
CA ILE A 184 -2.16 16.19 -9.99
C ILE A 184 -0.85 16.68 -10.60
N GLY A 185 0.25 15.99 -10.31
CA GLY A 185 1.55 16.32 -10.89
C GLY A 185 1.47 16.50 -12.42
N PRO A 186 2.46 17.11 -13.04
CA PRO A 186 2.47 17.30 -14.47
C PRO A 186 2.37 15.93 -15.16
N TYR A 187 1.36 15.81 -16.02
CA TYR A 187 1.24 14.70 -16.95
C TYR A 187 2.30 14.83 -18.02
#